data_3a4456721136a1c62f6eaa8568d1a95d
#
_entry.id   3a4456721136a1c62f6eaa8568d1a95d
#
_cell.length_a   1.000
_cell.length_b   1.000
_cell.length_c   1.000
_cell.angle_alpha   90.00
_cell.angle_beta   90.00
_cell.angle_gamma   90.00
#
_symmetry.space_group_name_H-M   'P 1'
#
loop_
_entity.id
_entity.type
_entity.pdbx_description
1 polymer ?
#
loop_
_entity_poly.entity_id
_entity_poly.type
_entity_poly.pdbx_seq_one_letter_code
_entity_poly.pdbx_strand_id
1 'polypeptide(L)'
;MLEGINETIKVQLDHRTIREFTEEAVPEAVSSQVMAAARQTASSTGMQACSIIKITDPELKKQLAQVCDQEYVGRAPELWIFV
;
A
#
# COMPACT_ATOMS: atom_id res chain seq x y z
N MET A 1 6.54 -8.66 -27.44
CA MET A 1 5.86 -7.61 -28.19
C MET A 1 5.34 -6.52 -27.27
N LEU A 2 5.90 -5.33 -27.37
CA LEU A 2 5.53 -4.24 -26.47
C LEU A 2 4.57 -3.22 -27.11
N GLU A 3 4.25 -3.40 -28.37
CA GLU A 3 3.28 -2.56 -29.04
C GLU A 3 1.91 -2.75 -28.40
N GLY A 4 1.23 -1.65 -28.14
CA GLY A 4 -0.08 -1.69 -27.50
C GLY A 4 -0.05 -1.74 -25.99
N ILE A 5 1.13 -1.80 -25.36
CA ILE A 5 1.22 -1.70 -23.92
C ILE A 5 0.91 -0.27 -23.49
N ASN A 6 -0.11 -0.11 -22.65
CA ASN A 6 -0.48 1.20 -22.13
C ASN A 6 0.27 1.47 -20.81
N GLU A 7 0.08 2.67 -20.29
CA GLU A 7 0.77 3.11 -19.07
C GLU A 7 0.49 2.21 -17.87
N THR A 8 -0.73 1.73 -17.74
CA THR A 8 -1.13 0.83 -16.65
C THR A 8 -0.35 -0.46 -16.68
N ILE A 9 -0.24 -1.09 -17.85
CA ILE A 9 0.50 -2.34 -18.01
C ILE A 9 1.99 -2.11 -17.77
N LYS A 10 2.51 -1.00 -18.25
CA LYS A 10 3.92 -0.64 -18.06
C LYS A 10 4.26 -0.54 -16.57
N VAL A 11 3.43 0.12 -15.80
CA VAL A 11 3.62 0.23 -14.34
C VAL A 11 3.64 -1.14 -13.70
N GLN A 12 2.73 -2.03 -14.08
CA GLN A 12 2.69 -3.38 -13.55
C GLN A 12 3.95 -4.18 -13.87
N LEU A 13 4.49 -4.02 -15.07
CA LEU A 13 5.71 -4.72 -15.48
C LEU A 13 6.95 -4.18 -14.78
N ASP A 14 6.96 -2.91 -14.44
CA ASP A 14 8.10 -2.24 -13.82
C ASP A 14 8.09 -2.32 -12.30
N HIS A 15 7.01 -2.80 -11.68
CA HIS A 15 6.92 -2.79 -10.22
C HIS A 15 7.96 -3.70 -9.59
N ARG A 16 8.34 -3.39 -8.38
CA ARG A 16 9.29 -4.19 -7.59
C ARG A 16 9.00 -4.04 -6.12
N THR A 17 9.45 -5.00 -5.34
CA THR A 17 9.37 -4.91 -3.88
C THR A 17 10.42 -3.93 -3.37
N ILE A 18 10.00 -2.97 -2.56
CA ILE A 18 10.89 -1.97 -1.96
C ILE A 18 10.80 -2.09 -0.46
N ARG A 19 11.95 -2.18 0.21
CA ARG A 19 12.04 -2.31 1.66
C ARG A 19 12.81 -1.17 2.32
N GLU A 20 13.29 -0.20 1.54
CA GLU A 20 13.92 1.01 2.03
C GLU A 20 13.07 2.20 1.62
N PHE A 21 12.83 3.11 2.56
CA PHE A 21 11.94 4.25 2.36
C PHE A 21 12.62 5.54 2.74
N THR A 22 12.22 6.64 2.10
CA THR A 22 12.63 7.97 2.53
C THR A 22 11.80 8.37 3.76
N GLU A 23 12.23 9.43 4.43
CA GLU A 23 11.49 9.96 5.57
C GLU A 23 10.31 10.84 5.13
N GLU A 24 10.19 11.06 3.84
CA GLU A 24 9.16 11.92 3.28
C GLU A 24 7.78 11.26 3.43
N ALA A 25 6.82 12.02 3.98
CA ALA A 25 5.47 11.53 4.15
C ALA A 25 4.75 11.46 2.81
N VAL A 26 3.83 10.50 2.68
CA VAL A 26 2.98 10.40 1.50
C VAL A 26 1.94 11.52 1.56
N PRO A 27 1.82 12.37 0.52
CA PRO A 27 0.80 13.42 0.51
C PRO A 27 -0.61 12.84 0.66
N GLU A 28 -1.46 13.54 1.39
CA GLU A 28 -2.85 13.10 1.62
C GLU A 28 -3.61 12.89 0.30
N ALA A 29 -3.38 13.74 -0.69
CA ALA A 29 -4.02 13.60 -2.00
C ALA A 29 -3.66 12.28 -2.67
N VAL A 30 -2.40 11.85 -2.56
CA VAL A 30 -1.95 10.57 -3.13
C VAL A 30 -2.55 9.40 -2.35
N SER A 31 -2.52 9.48 -1.03
CA SER A 31 -3.08 8.45 -0.15
C SER A 31 -4.57 8.25 -0.42
N SER A 32 -5.31 9.34 -0.59
CA SER A 32 -6.75 9.29 -0.91
C SER A 32 -7.03 8.65 -2.26
N GLN A 33 -6.20 8.92 -3.26
CA GLN A 33 -6.34 8.33 -4.58
C GLN A 33 -6.09 6.83 -4.55
N VAL A 34 -5.07 6.40 -3.82
CA VAL A 34 -4.78 4.97 -3.66
C VAL A 34 -5.94 4.26 -2.98
N MET A 35 -6.51 4.88 -1.95
CA MET A 35 -7.68 4.33 -1.24
C MET A 35 -8.89 4.22 -2.18
N ALA A 36 -9.12 5.24 -3.01
CA ALA A 36 -10.21 5.22 -3.98
C ALA A 36 -10.04 4.09 -4.99
N ALA A 37 -8.81 3.86 -5.46
CA ALA A 37 -8.51 2.76 -6.38
C ALA A 37 -8.78 1.41 -5.71
N ALA A 38 -8.42 1.27 -4.44
CA ALA A 38 -8.66 0.04 -3.69
C ALA A 38 -10.16 -0.24 -3.54
N ARG A 39 -10.97 0.79 -3.35
CA ARG A 39 -12.43 0.64 -3.23
C ARG A 39 -13.09 0.21 -4.53
N GLN A 40 -12.47 0.46 -5.66
CA GLN A 40 -13.01 0.07 -6.96
C GLN A 40 -12.64 -1.36 -7.34
N THR A 41 -11.84 -2.04 -6.52
CA THR A 41 -11.45 -3.41 -6.79
C THR A 41 -12.65 -4.33 -6.71
N ALA A 42 -12.79 -5.20 -7.70
CA ALA A 42 -13.87 -6.20 -7.71
C ALA A 42 -13.70 -7.17 -6.54
N SER A 43 -14.80 -7.50 -5.89
CA SER A 43 -14.80 -8.48 -4.79
C SER A 43 -15.76 -9.61 -5.09
N SER A 44 -15.55 -10.75 -4.45
CA SER A 44 -16.40 -11.92 -4.64
C SER A 44 -17.85 -11.57 -4.25
N THR A 45 -18.77 -11.86 -5.15
CA THR A 45 -20.21 -11.60 -4.99
C THR A 45 -20.55 -10.13 -4.69
N GLY A 46 -19.60 -9.20 -4.90
CA GLY A 46 -19.80 -7.78 -4.63
C GLY A 46 -19.88 -7.42 -3.16
N MET A 47 -19.48 -8.31 -2.27
CA MET A 47 -19.62 -8.09 -0.81
C MET A 47 -18.62 -7.11 -0.23
N GLN A 48 -17.53 -6.82 -0.94
CA GLN A 48 -16.46 -5.93 -0.45
C GLN A 48 -16.01 -6.32 0.96
N ALA A 49 -15.71 -7.60 1.16
CA ALA A 49 -15.42 -8.19 2.47
C ALA A 49 -13.99 -7.90 2.96
N CYS A 50 -13.44 -6.75 2.60
CA CYS A 50 -12.10 -6.34 3.00
C CYS A 50 -12.14 -4.96 3.63
N SER A 51 -11.43 -4.81 4.73
CA SER A 51 -11.25 -3.51 5.38
C SER A 51 -9.79 -3.12 5.36
N ILE A 52 -9.52 -1.82 5.28
CA ILE A 52 -8.16 -1.29 5.32
C ILE A 52 -8.04 -0.40 6.55
N ILE A 53 -7.05 -0.70 7.39
CA ILE A 53 -6.77 0.09 8.60
C ILE A 53 -5.47 0.83 8.37
N LYS A 54 -5.52 2.16 8.41
CA LYS A 54 -4.34 3.00 8.27
C LYS A 54 -3.73 3.22 9.64
N ILE A 55 -2.46 2.86 9.78
CA ILE A 55 -1.74 2.99 11.05
C ILE A 55 -0.96 4.30 11.04
N THR A 56 -1.32 5.21 11.94
CA THR A 56 -0.68 6.52 12.04
C THR A 56 0.17 6.70 13.29
N ASP A 57 -0.03 5.87 14.31
CA ASP A 57 0.71 5.93 15.57
C ASP A 57 2.11 5.34 15.39
N PRO A 58 3.20 6.13 15.58
CA PRO A 58 4.56 5.60 15.44
C PRO A 58 4.88 4.45 16.38
N GLU A 59 4.35 4.47 17.60
CA GLU A 59 4.58 3.41 18.57
C GLU A 59 3.94 2.11 18.11
N LEU A 60 2.73 2.18 17.58
CA LEU A 60 2.04 1.02 17.06
C LEU A 60 2.77 0.45 15.84
N LYS A 61 3.32 1.30 14.98
CA LYS A 61 4.15 0.86 13.86
C LYS A 61 5.35 0.05 14.31
N LYS A 62 6.02 0.49 15.38
CA LYS A 62 7.16 -0.24 15.95
C LYS A 62 6.75 -1.61 16.46
N GLN A 63 5.61 -1.68 17.16
CA GLN A 63 5.11 -2.94 17.68
C GLN A 63 4.77 -3.90 16.55
N LEU A 64 4.15 -3.40 15.49
CA LEU A 64 3.83 -4.22 14.32
C LEU A 64 5.09 -4.71 13.60
N ALA A 65 6.12 -3.87 13.53
CA ALA A 65 7.41 -4.27 12.96
C ALA A 65 8.02 -5.44 13.73
N GLN A 66 7.90 -5.43 15.05
CA GLN A 66 8.37 -6.52 15.90
C GLN A 66 7.58 -7.80 15.67
N VAL A 67 6.26 -7.70 15.58
CA VAL A 67 5.39 -8.85 15.32
C VAL A 67 5.71 -9.48 13.97
N CYS A 68 5.95 -8.66 12.95
CA CYS A 68 6.30 -9.13 11.60
C CYS A 68 7.75 -9.57 11.48
N ASP A 69 8.58 -9.26 12.48
CA ASP A 69 10.03 -9.48 12.47
C ASP A 69 10.68 -8.82 11.26
N GLN A 70 10.24 -7.61 10.91
CA GLN A 70 10.77 -6.85 9.78
C GLN A 70 10.81 -5.38 10.13
N GLU A 71 12.01 -4.87 10.36
CA GLU A 71 12.23 -3.51 10.82
C GLU A 71 11.66 -2.44 9.88
N TYR A 72 11.74 -2.67 8.58
CA TYR A 72 11.31 -1.67 7.60
C TYR A 72 9.81 -1.34 7.70
N VAL A 73 9.00 -2.23 8.28
CA VAL A 73 7.57 -1.97 8.49
C VAL A 73 7.37 -0.76 9.39
N GLY A 74 8.20 -0.61 10.42
CA GLY A 74 8.12 0.54 11.32
C GLY A 74 8.61 1.84 10.71
N ARG A 75 9.41 1.77 9.64
CA ARG A 75 10.00 2.94 8.99
C ARG A 75 9.20 3.44 7.80
N ALA A 76 8.23 2.66 7.32
CA ALA A 76 7.45 3.05 6.15
C ALA A 76 6.66 4.33 6.42
N PRO A 77 6.61 5.27 5.47
CA PRO A 77 5.81 6.49 5.62
C PRO A 77 4.31 6.22 5.75
N GLU A 78 3.84 5.17 5.12
CA GLU A 78 2.45 4.73 5.21
C GLU A 78 2.44 3.24 5.56
N LEU A 79 1.58 2.86 6.48
CA LEU A 79 1.37 1.46 6.86
C LEU A 79 -0.11 1.18 6.90
N TRP A 80 -0.56 0.27 6.08
CA TRP A 80 -1.96 -0.12 6.00
C TRP A 80 -2.09 -1.61 6.27
N ILE A 81 -3.10 -1.98 7.05
CA ILE A 81 -3.41 -3.38 7.35
C ILE A 81 -4.71 -3.74 6.66
N PHE A 82 -4.69 -4.84 5.92
CA PHE A 82 -5.87 -5.37 5.23
C PHE A 82 -6.51 -6.46 6.08
N VAL A 83 -7.79 -6.34 6.29
CA VAL A 83 -8.53 -7.27 7.16
C VAL A 83 -9.65 -7.93 6.38
#